data_a3f3729bbd210fda34c50d7054bd3b5a
#
_entry.id   a3f3729bbd210fda34c50d7054bd3b5a
#
_cell.length_a   1.000
_cell.length_b   1.000
_cell.length_c   1.000
_cell.angle_alpha   90.00
_cell.angle_beta   90.00
_cell.angle_gamma   90.00
#
_symmetry.space_group_name_H-M   'P 1'
#
loop_
_entity.id
_entity.type
_entity.pdbx_description
1 polymer ?
#
loop_
_entity_poly.entity_id
_entity_poly.type
_entity_poly.pdbx_seq_one_letter_code
_entity_poly.pdbx_strand_id
1 'polypeptide(L)'
;MKLFFISICLTLSMTGFSQAVLEPLPSAKQLAWQKKPFYLFMHFGPNTFTDLEWGKGSEKEEIFNPTELDCRQWCRIAKAAGASGIVITAKHHDGFCLWPSAYSKHTVARSSWRNGKGDVLKELSIACREYGLSMGVYLSPWDRNHPAYGTASYNEVFMNMMKEVVRNYGPFFEFWWDGANGEGPNGKKMIYDWHGFESTIRTVAPNTMVFSDIGPDMRWVGNENGIVGATNWNLLDTAGFSRGSGAPPNDTLNQGNVNGKNWIPAECDVSIRPGWFYHAKEDSLVKSPEKLFDIYLKSIGRGANLILNVPPDPRGLISPYDSAALMEFARLRQESFSNNLLEKNKHSSTLYPLDSLNHANNLRYMMQGKDFKNEKLTLRFDEKQQINCIQLGEDLAFGQRVKSFSVEIYNDDSLMYKNDYTTIGHQRLVSFPTQTANRLIIIIKEAKAAPVQCCLKIFRIPDELVEK
;
A
#
# COMPACT_ATOMS: atom_id res chain seq x y z
N MET A 1 62.33 36.26 30.83
CA MET A 1 61.61 34.98 31.12
C MET A 1 60.33 34.98 30.32
N LYS A 2 60.34 34.32 29.13
CA LYS A 2 59.18 34.23 28.24
C LYS A 2 58.53 32.84 28.44
N LEU A 3 57.31 32.82 28.99
CA LEU A 3 56.55 31.60 29.09
C LEU A 3 55.91 31.28 27.71
N PHE A 4 56.22 30.10 27.17
CA PHE A 4 55.54 29.52 26.02
C PHE A 4 54.33 28.68 26.53
N PHE A 5 53.10 29.10 26.16
CA PHE A 5 51.90 28.25 26.30
C PHE A 5 51.79 27.34 25.09
N ILE A 6 51.96 26.04 25.32
CA ILE A 6 51.66 25.02 24.31
C ILE A 6 50.17 24.68 24.43
N SER A 7 49.39 25.10 23.44
CA SER A 7 48.00 24.75 23.31
C SER A 7 47.90 23.35 22.63
N ILE A 8 47.56 22.33 23.40
CA ILE A 8 47.31 20.99 22.86
C ILE A 8 45.86 20.98 22.33
N CYS A 9 45.70 21.11 21.01
CA CYS A 9 44.43 20.82 20.35
C CYS A 9 44.19 19.29 20.35
N LEU A 10 43.33 18.81 21.25
CA LEU A 10 42.75 17.46 21.12
C LEU A 10 41.73 17.47 19.96
N THR A 11 42.15 16.99 18.80
CA THR A 11 41.22 16.64 17.73
C THR A 11 40.51 15.34 18.13
N LEU A 12 39.30 15.46 18.67
CA LEU A 12 38.38 14.34 18.75
C LEU A 12 38.04 13.93 17.30
N SER A 13 38.64 12.84 16.82
CA SER A 13 38.24 12.15 15.62
C SER A 13 36.88 11.50 15.92
N MET A 14 35.77 12.17 15.58
CA MET A 14 34.48 11.51 15.45
C MET A 14 34.60 10.56 14.27
N THR A 15 34.89 9.29 14.54
CA THR A 15 34.68 8.20 13.57
C THR A 15 33.17 8.05 13.41
N GLY A 16 32.60 8.83 12.50
CA GLY A 16 31.25 8.62 12.04
C GLY A 16 31.18 7.22 11.39
N PHE A 17 30.54 6.27 12.05
CA PHE A 17 30.20 5.00 11.42
C PHE A 17 29.20 5.31 10.30
N SER A 18 29.72 5.50 9.08
CA SER A 18 28.87 5.50 7.88
C SER A 18 28.30 4.08 7.73
N GLN A 19 27.02 3.96 7.99
CA GLN A 19 26.35 2.69 7.80
C GLN A 19 26.29 2.38 6.30
N ALA A 20 26.87 1.24 5.88
CA ALA A 20 26.85 0.83 4.49
C ALA A 20 25.40 0.68 3.99
N VAL A 21 25.05 1.36 2.93
CA VAL A 21 23.78 1.18 2.21
C VAL A 21 23.79 -0.13 1.45
N LEU A 22 22.64 -0.76 1.36
CA LEU A 22 22.45 -2.04 0.66
C LEU A 22 21.55 -1.84 -0.56
N GLU A 23 22.17 -1.73 -1.73
CA GLU A 23 21.45 -1.59 -3.00
C GLU A 23 20.63 -2.86 -3.39
N PRO A 24 19.52 -2.69 -4.16
CA PRO A 24 18.95 -1.42 -4.59
C PRO A 24 18.20 -0.70 -3.47
N LEU A 25 18.14 0.63 -3.55
CA LEU A 25 17.46 1.50 -2.58
C LEU A 25 16.10 1.98 -3.11
N PRO A 26 15.14 2.30 -2.23
CA PRO A 26 13.92 2.97 -2.62
C PRO A 26 14.18 4.41 -3.07
N SER A 27 13.44 4.87 -4.04
CA SER A 27 13.35 6.29 -4.36
C SER A 27 12.59 7.05 -3.28
N ALA A 28 12.75 8.38 -3.22
CA ALA A 28 12.03 9.23 -2.27
C ALA A 28 10.50 9.09 -2.38
N LYS A 29 9.96 8.93 -3.61
CA LYS A 29 8.52 8.72 -3.83
C LYS A 29 8.04 7.36 -3.31
N GLN A 30 8.85 6.30 -3.43
CA GLN A 30 8.53 4.99 -2.89
C GLN A 30 8.50 5.00 -1.36
N LEU A 31 9.47 5.66 -0.71
CA LEU A 31 9.45 5.86 0.75
C LEU A 31 8.23 6.68 1.20
N ALA A 32 7.87 7.72 0.46
CA ALA A 32 6.69 8.54 0.77
C ALA A 32 5.38 7.74 0.61
N TRP A 33 5.28 6.88 -0.41
CA TRP A 33 4.15 6.02 -0.65
C TRP A 33 4.00 4.94 0.44
N GLN A 34 5.08 4.28 0.87
CA GLN A 34 5.06 3.30 1.95
C GLN A 34 4.61 3.87 3.31
N LYS A 35 4.75 5.17 3.53
CA LYS A 35 4.21 5.86 4.73
C LYS A 35 2.69 6.03 4.70
N LYS A 36 2.03 5.72 3.59
CA LYS A 36 0.58 5.79 3.39
C LYS A 36 0.02 4.41 3.05
N PRO A 37 0.14 3.43 3.95
CA PRO A 37 -0.01 2.02 3.59
C PRO A 37 -1.45 1.57 3.35
N PHE A 38 -2.47 2.40 3.67
CA PHE A 38 -3.88 2.07 3.51
C PHE A 38 -4.62 3.18 2.75
N TYR A 39 -5.32 2.80 1.67
CA TYR A 39 -6.19 3.68 0.88
C TYR A 39 -7.31 2.88 0.22
N LEU A 40 -8.32 3.56 -0.29
CA LEU A 40 -9.49 2.92 -0.88
C LEU A 40 -9.41 2.92 -2.42
N PHE A 41 -9.97 1.89 -3.01
CA PHE A 41 -10.29 1.81 -4.43
C PHE A 41 -11.79 2.04 -4.62
N MET A 42 -12.18 2.75 -5.67
CA MET A 42 -13.57 3.01 -6.03
C MET A 42 -13.81 2.52 -7.45
N HIS A 43 -14.39 1.32 -7.59
CA HIS A 43 -14.89 0.87 -8.88
C HIS A 43 -16.29 1.45 -9.10
N PHE A 44 -16.39 2.37 -10.04
CA PHE A 44 -17.63 3.06 -10.36
C PHE A 44 -17.71 3.34 -11.87
N GLY A 45 -18.87 3.12 -12.47
CA GLY A 45 -19.05 3.27 -13.91
C GLY A 45 -20.35 2.61 -14.40
N PRO A 46 -20.54 2.41 -15.72
CA PRO A 46 -21.72 1.73 -16.25
C PRO A 46 -21.99 0.36 -15.65
N ASN A 47 -20.94 -0.36 -15.22
CA ASN A 47 -21.04 -1.67 -14.60
C ASN A 47 -21.86 -1.65 -13.30
N THR A 48 -21.78 -0.57 -12.53
CA THR A 48 -22.61 -0.34 -11.33
C THR A 48 -24.12 -0.36 -11.67
N PHE A 49 -24.49 0.05 -12.90
CA PHE A 49 -25.90 0.16 -13.33
C PHE A 49 -26.37 -1.04 -14.16
N THR A 50 -25.44 -1.87 -14.64
CA THR A 50 -25.75 -3.06 -15.47
C THR A 50 -25.65 -4.37 -14.71
N ASP A 51 -25.23 -4.35 -13.45
CA ASP A 51 -24.93 -5.52 -12.62
C ASP A 51 -23.88 -6.46 -13.27
N LEU A 52 -22.87 -5.87 -13.93
CA LEU A 52 -21.78 -6.58 -14.60
C LEU A 52 -20.43 -6.21 -13.95
N GLU A 53 -19.54 -7.21 -13.86
CA GLU A 53 -18.13 -6.96 -13.48
C GLU A 53 -17.32 -6.37 -14.64
N TRP A 54 -17.55 -6.88 -15.84
CA TRP A 54 -16.91 -6.38 -17.06
C TRP A 54 -17.96 -5.96 -18.06
N GLY A 55 -18.07 -4.67 -18.31
CA GLY A 55 -18.94 -4.12 -19.32
C GLY A 55 -18.52 -4.57 -20.73
N LYS A 56 -19.45 -4.49 -21.66
CA LYS A 56 -19.26 -4.94 -23.04
C LYS A 56 -18.60 -3.87 -23.93
N GLY A 57 -18.58 -2.62 -23.50
CA GLY A 57 -18.18 -1.46 -24.30
C GLY A 57 -19.25 -0.98 -25.27
N SER A 58 -20.42 -1.57 -25.25
CA SER A 58 -21.58 -1.20 -26.08
C SER A 58 -22.73 -0.63 -25.24
N GLU A 59 -22.48 -0.39 -23.95
CA GLU A 59 -23.43 0.24 -23.05
C GLU A 59 -23.73 1.66 -23.54
N LYS A 60 -24.98 2.03 -23.50
CA LYS A 60 -25.39 3.41 -23.81
C LYS A 60 -24.96 4.33 -22.66
N GLU A 61 -24.45 5.49 -22.99
CA GLU A 61 -23.95 6.44 -21.99
C GLU A 61 -25.06 6.91 -21.03
N GLU A 62 -26.33 6.90 -21.47
CA GLU A 62 -27.51 7.27 -20.66
C GLU A 62 -27.73 6.35 -19.45
N ILE A 63 -27.16 5.12 -19.45
CA ILE A 63 -27.20 4.22 -18.30
C ILE A 63 -26.50 4.82 -17.09
N PHE A 64 -25.41 5.57 -17.31
CA PHE A 64 -24.70 6.22 -16.21
C PHE A 64 -25.48 7.42 -15.70
N ASN A 65 -26.27 7.24 -14.64
CA ASN A 65 -27.13 8.26 -14.07
C ASN A 65 -27.26 8.15 -12.55
N PRO A 66 -26.15 8.37 -11.78
CA PRO A 66 -26.22 8.37 -10.32
C PRO A 66 -27.14 9.47 -9.80
N THR A 67 -28.07 9.12 -8.89
CA THR A 67 -29.11 10.01 -8.41
C THR A 67 -28.64 10.97 -7.32
N GLU A 68 -27.63 10.57 -6.54
CA GLU A 68 -27.19 11.25 -5.30
C GLU A 68 -25.66 11.32 -5.20
N LEU A 69 -24.92 11.28 -6.31
CA LEU A 69 -23.46 11.24 -6.27
C LEU A 69 -22.88 12.30 -5.33
N ASP A 70 -22.13 11.83 -4.31
CA ASP A 70 -21.46 12.68 -3.32
C ASP A 70 -20.05 12.18 -3.04
N CYS A 71 -19.06 12.69 -3.76
CA CYS A 71 -17.65 12.38 -3.52
C CYS A 71 -17.15 12.84 -2.13
N ARG A 72 -17.85 13.78 -1.47
CA ARG A 72 -17.54 14.15 -0.08
C ARG A 72 -17.96 13.06 0.91
N GLN A 73 -19.05 12.35 0.64
CA GLN A 73 -19.43 11.18 1.42
C GLN A 73 -18.33 10.10 1.32
N TRP A 74 -17.80 9.83 0.11
CA TRP A 74 -16.69 8.90 -0.08
C TRP A 74 -15.47 9.31 0.74
N CYS A 75 -15.06 10.58 0.62
CA CYS A 75 -13.91 11.11 1.35
C CYS A 75 -14.10 11.10 2.87
N ARG A 76 -15.30 11.42 3.36
CA ARG A 76 -15.63 11.39 4.78
C ARG A 76 -15.49 9.96 5.35
N ILE A 77 -16.04 8.97 4.65
CA ILE A 77 -15.95 7.56 5.03
C ILE A 77 -14.50 7.07 4.95
N ALA A 78 -13.78 7.34 3.86
CA ALA A 78 -12.39 6.98 3.69
C ALA A 78 -11.51 7.52 4.83
N LYS A 79 -11.68 8.81 5.16
CA LYS A 79 -10.93 9.46 6.25
C LYS A 79 -11.28 8.87 7.62
N ALA A 80 -12.55 8.63 7.89
CA ALA A 80 -13.00 8.00 9.13
C ALA A 80 -12.49 6.56 9.25
N ALA A 81 -12.42 5.83 8.13
CA ALA A 81 -11.77 4.52 8.05
C ALA A 81 -10.24 4.58 8.21
N GLY A 82 -9.63 5.77 8.29
CA GLY A 82 -8.17 5.95 8.39
C GLY A 82 -7.42 5.67 7.10
N ALA A 83 -8.08 5.76 5.95
CA ALA A 83 -7.44 5.71 4.65
C ALA A 83 -6.69 7.03 4.36
N SER A 84 -5.56 6.92 3.67
CA SER A 84 -4.71 8.06 3.30
C SER A 84 -5.07 8.67 1.95
N GLY A 85 -5.88 7.97 1.15
CA GLY A 85 -6.27 8.40 -0.19
C GLY A 85 -7.37 7.53 -0.80
N ILE A 86 -7.74 7.90 -2.02
CA ILE A 86 -8.72 7.21 -2.86
C ILE A 86 -8.14 7.10 -4.27
N VAL A 87 -8.15 5.88 -4.83
CA VAL A 87 -7.93 5.61 -6.26
C VAL A 87 -9.28 5.35 -6.91
N ILE A 88 -9.56 5.97 -8.05
CA ILE A 88 -10.84 5.78 -8.76
C ILE A 88 -10.61 5.14 -10.13
N THR A 89 -11.49 4.23 -10.55
CA THR A 89 -11.53 3.73 -11.93
C THR A 89 -12.04 4.81 -12.87
N ALA A 90 -11.16 5.71 -13.29
CA ALA A 90 -11.54 6.80 -14.19
C ALA A 90 -12.05 6.29 -15.54
N LYS A 91 -11.46 5.21 -16.06
CA LYS A 91 -11.92 4.44 -17.21
C LYS A 91 -11.64 2.97 -16.98
N HIS A 92 -12.67 2.14 -16.91
CA HIS A 92 -12.54 0.68 -16.85
C HIS A 92 -12.52 0.07 -18.27
N HIS A 93 -12.53 -1.26 -18.38
CA HIS A 93 -12.41 -2.01 -19.65
C HIS A 93 -13.55 -1.74 -20.66
N ASP A 94 -14.72 -1.31 -20.18
CA ASP A 94 -15.83 -0.89 -21.04
C ASP A 94 -15.51 0.36 -21.87
N GLY A 95 -14.48 1.13 -21.49
CA GLY A 95 -14.05 2.35 -22.17
C GLY A 95 -14.77 3.61 -21.74
N PHE A 96 -15.72 3.54 -20.78
CA PHE A 96 -16.46 4.71 -20.32
C PHE A 96 -15.60 5.61 -19.44
N CYS A 97 -15.48 6.89 -19.84
CA CYS A 97 -14.71 7.89 -19.11
C CYS A 97 -15.59 8.62 -18.09
N LEU A 98 -15.22 8.59 -16.82
CA LEU A 98 -15.91 9.33 -15.74
C LEU A 98 -15.66 10.84 -15.78
N TRP A 99 -15.01 11.35 -16.82
CA TRP A 99 -14.75 12.77 -17.11
C TRP A 99 -15.11 13.08 -18.58
N PRO A 100 -15.38 14.34 -18.95
CA PRO A 100 -15.67 14.73 -20.33
C PRO A 100 -14.40 14.72 -21.18
N SER A 101 -13.90 13.52 -21.53
CA SER A 101 -12.68 13.35 -22.32
C SER A 101 -12.82 13.90 -23.73
N ALA A 102 -11.76 14.56 -24.21
CA ALA A 102 -11.65 14.99 -25.61
C ALA A 102 -11.27 13.82 -26.54
N TYR A 103 -10.81 12.69 -25.98
CA TYR A 103 -10.26 11.56 -26.72
C TYR A 103 -11.20 10.35 -26.79
N SER A 104 -12.37 10.41 -26.16
CA SER A 104 -13.41 9.39 -26.27
C SER A 104 -14.79 10.02 -26.42
N LYS A 105 -15.68 9.32 -27.13
CA LYS A 105 -17.10 9.67 -27.17
C LYS A 105 -17.91 8.94 -26.10
N HIS A 106 -17.36 7.92 -25.49
CA HIS A 106 -17.99 7.12 -24.43
C HIS A 106 -17.66 7.72 -23.07
N THR A 107 -18.39 8.77 -22.68
CA THR A 107 -18.06 9.59 -21.51
C THR A 107 -19.30 10.12 -20.80
N VAL A 108 -19.12 10.59 -19.57
CA VAL A 108 -20.15 11.29 -18.78
C VAL A 108 -20.79 12.48 -19.51
N ALA A 109 -20.09 13.11 -20.46
CA ALA A 109 -20.64 14.23 -21.24
C ALA A 109 -21.79 13.81 -22.17
N ARG A 110 -21.96 12.51 -22.41
CA ARG A 110 -23.07 11.94 -23.19
C ARG A 110 -24.08 11.19 -22.33
N SER A 111 -23.86 11.12 -21.04
CA SER A 111 -24.81 10.49 -20.10
C SER A 111 -26.00 11.40 -19.80
N SER A 112 -27.05 10.82 -19.23
CA SER A 112 -28.20 11.60 -18.72
C SER A 112 -27.84 12.34 -17.43
N TRP A 113 -26.79 11.92 -16.75
CA TRP A 113 -26.38 12.49 -15.47
C TRP A 113 -26.02 13.97 -15.61
N ARG A 114 -26.74 14.81 -14.85
CA ARG A 114 -26.59 16.28 -14.85
C ARG A 114 -26.68 16.89 -16.26
N ASN A 115 -27.48 16.30 -17.14
CA ASN A 115 -27.63 16.71 -18.54
C ASN A 115 -26.28 16.79 -19.29
N GLY A 116 -25.40 15.79 -19.08
CA GLY A 116 -24.08 15.73 -19.69
C GLY A 116 -23.03 16.72 -19.15
N LYS A 117 -23.33 17.44 -18.06
CA LYS A 117 -22.42 18.44 -17.44
C LYS A 117 -21.69 17.89 -16.22
N GLY A 118 -21.86 16.60 -15.91
CA GLY A 118 -21.20 15.96 -14.80
C GLY A 118 -19.70 15.67 -15.07
N ASP A 119 -18.90 15.65 -14.01
CA ASP A 119 -17.48 15.31 -14.04
C ASP A 119 -17.08 14.71 -12.68
N VAL A 120 -17.06 13.37 -12.61
CA VAL A 120 -16.79 12.67 -11.36
C VAL A 120 -15.37 12.91 -10.88
N LEU A 121 -14.38 12.95 -11.79
CA LEU A 121 -12.99 13.16 -11.41
C LEU A 121 -12.78 14.56 -10.81
N LYS A 122 -13.43 15.56 -11.37
CA LYS A 122 -13.39 16.92 -10.83
C LYS A 122 -13.99 16.99 -9.43
N GLU A 123 -15.15 16.37 -9.22
CA GLU A 123 -15.81 16.36 -7.91
C GLU A 123 -14.95 15.62 -6.87
N LEU A 124 -14.41 14.45 -7.23
CA LEU A 124 -13.53 13.70 -6.34
C LEU A 124 -12.23 14.46 -6.03
N SER A 125 -11.62 15.11 -7.04
CA SER A 125 -10.38 15.87 -6.82
C SER A 125 -10.59 17.05 -5.86
N ILE A 126 -11.75 17.69 -5.91
CA ILE A 126 -12.13 18.77 -4.98
C ILE A 126 -12.35 18.17 -3.57
N ALA A 127 -13.13 17.10 -3.47
CA ALA A 127 -13.42 16.44 -2.20
C ALA A 127 -12.15 15.91 -1.52
N CYS A 128 -11.25 15.27 -2.25
CA CYS A 128 -9.97 14.78 -1.68
C CYS A 128 -9.16 15.93 -1.08
N ARG A 129 -9.06 17.08 -1.77
CA ARG A 129 -8.37 18.25 -1.22
C ARG A 129 -9.03 18.79 0.05
N GLU A 130 -10.36 18.89 0.07
CA GLU A 130 -11.13 19.36 1.23
C GLU A 130 -10.90 18.46 2.47
N TYR A 131 -10.83 17.15 2.28
CA TYR A 131 -10.64 16.18 3.36
C TYR A 131 -9.18 15.87 3.69
N GLY A 132 -8.22 16.43 2.93
CA GLY A 132 -6.79 16.16 3.11
C GLY A 132 -6.40 14.73 2.71
N LEU A 133 -7.11 14.12 1.76
CA LEU A 133 -6.82 12.81 1.19
C LEU A 133 -6.02 12.95 -0.10
N SER A 134 -5.17 11.98 -0.37
CA SER A 134 -4.48 11.87 -1.65
C SER A 134 -5.42 11.25 -2.69
N MET A 135 -5.40 11.76 -3.93
CA MET A 135 -6.14 11.16 -5.03
C MET A 135 -5.19 10.34 -5.91
N GLY A 136 -5.58 9.11 -6.24
CA GLY A 136 -5.00 8.27 -7.28
C GLY A 136 -6.00 7.99 -8.39
N VAL A 137 -5.51 7.46 -9.49
CA VAL A 137 -6.34 7.17 -10.66
C VAL A 137 -5.97 5.83 -11.29
N TYR A 138 -6.97 5.02 -11.55
CA TYR A 138 -6.89 3.85 -12.41
C TYR A 138 -7.37 4.23 -13.80
N LEU A 139 -6.59 3.89 -14.81
CA LEU A 139 -6.95 4.08 -16.21
C LEU A 139 -6.63 2.79 -16.97
N SER A 140 -7.66 2.04 -17.37
CA SER A 140 -7.47 0.82 -18.14
C SER A 140 -6.91 1.12 -19.53
N PRO A 141 -5.81 0.48 -19.94
CA PRO A 141 -5.39 0.53 -21.34
C PRO A 141 -6.31 -0.32 -22.24
N TRP A 142 -6.99 -1.34 -21.69
CA TRP A 142 -8.01 -2.07 -22.42
C TRP A 142 -9.25 -1.19 -22.60
N ASP A 143 -9.77 -1.17 -23.83
CA ASP A 143 -10.93 -0.34 -24.19
C ASP A 143 -11.82 -1.09 -25.18
N ARG A 144 -12.97 -1.52 -24.69
CA ARG A 144 -13.93 -2.31 -25.47
C ARG A 144 -14.86 -1.46 -26.34
N ASN A 145 -14.77 -0.11 -26.22
CA ASN A 145 -15.61 0.82 -26.96
C ASN A 145 -14.82 1.60 -28.05
N HIS A 146 -13.58 2.02 -27.78
CA HIS A 146 -12.89 2.97 -28.64
C HIS A 146 -12.58 2.37 -30.03
N PRO A 147 -12.98 2.99 -31.15
CA PRO A 147 -12.85 2.44 -32.51
C PRO A 147 -11.39 2.22 -32.95
N ALA A 148 -10.43 2.98 -32.41
CA ALA A 148 -9.02 2.82 -32.71
C ALA A 148 -8.36 1.67 -31.91
N TYR A 149 -9.02 1.10 -30.91
CA TYR A 149 -8.45 0.01 -30.11
C TYR A 149 -8.10 -1.19 -31.03
N GLY A 150 -6.98 -1.86 -30.74
CA GLY A 150 -6.44 -2.91 -31.60
C GLY A 150 -5.61 -2.37 -32.79
N THR A 151 -5.34 -1.05 -32.83
CA THR A 151 -4.43 -0.41 -33.80
C THR A 151 -3.38 0.43 -33.10
N ALA A 152 -2.23 0.68 -33.75
CA ALA A 152 -1.14 1.45 -33.16
C ALA A 152 -1.55 2.88 -32.72
N SER A 153 -2.52 3.49 -33.42
CA SER A 153 -3.01 4.83 -33.09
C SER A 153 -3.71 4.93 -31.72
N TYR A 154 -4.20 3.82 -31.19
CA TYR A 154 -4.80 3.84 -29.85
C TYR A 154 -3.77 4.12 -28.75
N ASN A 155 -2.50 3.74 -28.91
CA ASN A 155 -1.46 4.09 -27.94
C ASN A 155 -1.35 5.61 -27.75
N GLU A 156 -1.44 6.39 -28.85
CA GLU A 156 -1.46 7.86 -28.78
C GLU A 156 -2.72 8.38 -28.09
N VAL A 157 -3.88 7.80 -28.40
CA VAL A 157 -5.15 8.13 -27.72
C VAL A 157 -5.01 7.93 -26.22
N PHE A 158 -4.50 6.78 -25.79
CA PHE A 158 -4.31 6.46 -24.38
C PHE A 158 -3.31 7.39 -23.68
N MET A 159 -2.17 7.67 -24.32
CA MET A 159 -1.20 8.66 -23.81
C MET A 159 -1.82 10.06 -23.68
N ASN A 160 -2.66 10.47 -24.61
CA ASN A 160 -3.33 11.76 -24.52
C ASN A 160 -4.40 11.78 -23.42
N MET A 161 -5.15 10.68 -23.19
CA MET A 161 -6.05 10.55 -22.03
C MET A 161 -5.28 10.67 -20.72
N MET A 162 -4.10 10.03 -20.59
CA MET A 162 -3.25 10.15 -19.39
C MET A 162 -2.84 11.62 -19.15
N LYS A 163 -2.37 12.31 -20.19
CA LYS A 163 -2.00 13.74 -20.10
C LYS A 163 -3.19 14.61 -19.70
N GLU A 164 -4.36 14.36 -20.30
CA GLU A 164 -5.60 15.07 -20.01
C GLU A 164 -6.01 14.92 -18.54
N VAL A 165 -6.01 13.67 -18.03
CA VAL A 165 -6.38 13.36 -16.65
C VAL A 165 -5.41 14.00 -15.67
N VAL A 166 -4.10 13.86 -15.88
CA VAL A 166 -3.08 14.49 -15.02
C VAL A 166 -3.21 16.00 -15.00
N ARG A 167 -3.37 16.63 -16.16
CA ARG A 167 -3.49 18.09 -16.29
C ARG A 167 -4.71 18.66 -15.59
N ASN A 168 -5.85 17.98 -15.72
CA ASN A 168 -7.14 18.52 -15.29
C ASN A 168 -7.43 18.21 -13.80
N TYR A 169 -6.95 17.08 -13.27
CA TYR A 169 -7.38 16.57 -11.96
C TYR A 169 -6.23 16.27 -10.99
N GLY A 170 -4.99 16.22 -11.46
CA GLY A 170 -3.81 15.99 -10.62
C GLY A 170 -3.54 17.09 -9.57
N PRO A 171 -2.53 16.90 -8.72
CA PRO A 171 -1.57 15.80 -8.74
C PRO A 171 -2.16 14.49 -8.18
N PHE A 172 -1.67 13.36 -8.72
CA PHE A 172 -2.01 12.03 -8.23
C PHE A 172 -0.85 11.44 -7.42
N PHE A 173 -1.17 10.73 -6.33
CA PHE A 173 -0.14 9.98 -5.60
C PHE A 173 0.18 8.66 -6.31
N GLU A 174 -0.79 8.11 -7.08
CA GLU A 174 -0.71 6.82 -7.75
C GLU A 174 -1.46 6.83 -9.07
N PHE A 175 -0.85 6.19 -10.06
CA PHE A 175 -1.44 5.91 -11.37
C PHE A 175 -1.45 4.39 -11.57
N TRP A 176 -2.63 3.80 -11.64
CA TRP A 176 -2.84 2.37 -11.65
C TRP A 176 -3.13 1.86 -13.06
N TRP A 177 -2.25 1.03 -13.61
CA TRP A 177 -2.43 0.39 -14.90
C TRP A 177 -2.81 -1.07 -14.71
N ASP A 178 -3.94 -1.44 -15.31
CA ASP A 178 -4.37 -2.83 -15.38
C ASP A 178 -3.64 -3.57 -16.51
N GLY A 179 -3.16 -4.79 -16.23
CA GLY A 179 -2.49 -5.64 -17.21
C GLY A 179 -3.44 -6.35 -18.17
N ALA A 180 -4.76 -6.25 -17.96
CA ALA A 180 -5.75 -6.92 -18.80
C ALA A 180 -5.67 -6.47 -20.25
N ASN A 181 -5.79 -7.43 -21.19
CA ASN A 181 -5.70 -7.21 -22.62
C ASN A 181 -6.65 -8.14 -23.36
N GLY A 182 -7.87 -7.70 -23.55
CA GLY A 182 -8.89 -8.40 -24.32
C GLY A 182 -9.15 -7.77 -25.68
N GLU A 183 -10.16 -8.25 -26.38
CA GLU A 183 -10.60 -7.73 -27.66
C GLU A 183 -11.33 -6.39 -27.53
N GLY A 184 -11.13 -5.50 -28.48
CA GLY A 184 -11.90 -4.28 -28.66
C GLY A 184 -13.09 -4.47 -29.61
N PRO A 185 -13.77 -3.36 -30.01
CA PRO A 185 -14.97 -3.43 -30.85
C PRO A 185 -14.71 -4.02 -32.25
N ASN A 186 -13.46 -4.05 -32.68
CA ASN A 186 -13.04 -4.63 -33.97
C ASN A 186 -12.55 -6.08 -33.86
N GLY A 187 -12.71 -6.75 -32.69
CA GLY A 187 -12.26 -8.12 -32.44
C GLY A 187 -10.75 -8.28 -32.31
N LYS A 188 -9.99 -7.20 -32.16
CA LYS A 188 -8.53 -7.23 -32.06
C LYS A 188 -8.08 -6.90 -30.63
N LYS A 189 -7.03 -7.59 -30.20
CA LYS A 189 -6.26 -7.22 -29.00
C LYS A 189 -5.26 -6.12 -29.32
N MET A 190 -4.84 -5.38 -28.31
CA MET A 190 -3.90 -4.30 -28.43
C MET A 190 -2.46 -4.78 -28.20
N ILE A 191 -1.51 -4.17 -28.88
CA ILE A 191 -0.08 -4.19 -28.50
C ILE A 191 0.19 -2.86 -27.82
N TYR A 192 0.26 -2.89 -26.48
CA TYR A 192 0.45 -1.69 -25.67
C TYR A 192 1.89 -1.18 -25.77
N ASP A 193 2.03 0.12 -25.98
CA ASP A 193 3.32 0.82 -25.88
C ASP A 193 3.62 1.20 -24.43
N TRP A 194 3.94 0.20 -23.60
CA TRP A 194 4.24 0.42 -22.18
C TRP A 194 5.39 1.40 -21.95
N HIS A 195 6.37 1.43 -22.85
CA HIS A 195 7.48 2.39 -22.77
C HIS A 195 7.00 3.82 -23.00
N GLY A 196 6.17 4.03 -24.02
CA GLY A 196 5.53 5.31 -24.29
C GLY A 196 4.61 5.75 -23.15
N PHE A 197 3.85 4.82 -22.56
CA PHE A 197 2.98 5.10 -21.40
C PHE A 197 3.81 5.57 -20.22
N GLU A 198 4.87 4.83 -19.86
CA GLU A 198 5.75 5.20 -18.74
C GLU A 198 6.44 6.55 -19.01
N SER A 199 7.03 6.75 -20.18
CA SER A 199 7.67 8.01 -20.56
C SER A 199 6.70 9.19 -20.46
N THR A 200 5.44 8.98 -20.86
CA THR A 200 4.39 10.00 -20.75
C THR A 200 4.15 10.40 -19.29
N ILE A 201 3.91 9.42 -18.39
CA ILE A 201 3.67 9.71 -16.97
C ILE A 201 4.91 10.33 -16.33
N ARG A 202 6.12 9.84 -16.61
CA ARG A 202 7.36 10.45 -16.08
C ARG A 202 7.53 11.91 -16.49
N THR A 203 7.06 12.27 -17.68
CA THR A 203 7.12 13.65 -18.18
C THR A 203 6.09 14.56 -17.52
N VAL A 204 4.83 14.10 -17.40
CA VAL A 204 3.75 14.98 -16.92
C VAL A 204 3.49 14.89 -15.42
N ALA A 205 3.91 13.80 -14.77
CA ALA A 205 3.70 13.54 -13.35
C ALA A 205 4.85 12.72 -12.74
N PRO A 206 6.09 13.26 -12.68
CA PRO A 206 7.30 12.51 -12.30
C PRO A 206 7.27 11.94 -10.88
N ASN A 207 6.51 12.56 -9.97
CA ASN A 207 6.40 12.14 -8.57
C ASN A 207 5.27 11.15 -8.31
N THR A 208 4.46 10.85 -9.33
CA THR A 208 3.37 9.86 -9.21
C THR A 208 3.94 8.45 -9.20
N MET A 209 3.49 7.63 -8.26
CA MET A 209 3.77 6.19 -8.26
C MET A 209 3.00 5.52 -9.40
N VAL A 210 3.63 4.57 -10.07
CA VAL A 210 2.99 3.82 -11.17
C VAL A 210 2.95 2.35 -10.82
N PHE A 211 1.71 1.84 -10.75
CA PHE A 211 1.42 0.43 -10.52
C PHE A 211 1.30 -0.32 -11.86
N SER A 212 1.82 -1.52 -11.88
CA SER A 212 1.45 -2.62 -12.77
C SER A 212 1.94 -3.94 -12.18
N ASP A 213 1.72 -5.07 -12.87
CA ASP A 213 2.09 -6.42 -12.40
C ASP A 213 3.54 -6.50 -11.92
N ILE A 214 4.47 -5.84 -12.63
CA ILE A 214 5.92 -5.89 -12.37
C ILE A 214 6.56 -4.51 -12.17
N GLY A 215 5.78 -3.53 -11.77
CA GLY A 215 6.28 -2.15 -11.61
C GLY A 215 5.86 -1.21 -12.74
N PRO A 216 6.50 -0.04 -12.89
CA PRO A 216 7.89 0.25 -12.51
C PRO A 216 8.14 0.65 -11.06
N ASP A 217 7.13 1.15 -10.31
CA ASP A 217 7.36 1.69 -8.98
C ASP A 217 6.87 0.77 -7.85
N MET A 218 5.82 0.03 -8.07
CA MET A 218 5.28 -1.00 -7.19
C MET A 218 4.66 -2.12 -8.01
N ARG A 219 4.49 -3.30 -7.40
CA ARG A 219 3.99 -4.50 -8.05
C ARG A 219 2.71 -5.03 -7.42
N TRP A 220 1.93 -5.70 -8.24
CA TRP A 220 0.86 -6.56 -7.78
C TRP A 220 1.40 -7.77 -6.99
N VAL A 221 0.68 -8.23 -6.00
CA VAL A 221 1.07 -9.40 -5.16
C VAL A 221 0.71 -10.76 -5.78
N GLY A 222 0.20 -10.80 -7.00
CA GLY A 222 -0.15 -12.05 -7.70
C GLY A 222 -1.47 -12.68 -7.23
N ASN A 223 -2.28 -11.97 -6.45
CA ASN A 223 -3.61 -12.38 -6.03
C ASN A 223 -4.47 -11.16 -5.64
N GLU A 224 -5.79 -11.32 -5.68
CA GLU A 224 -6.79 -10.31 -5.29
C GLU A 224 -7.42 -10.60 -3.92
N ASN A 225 -6.70 -11.30 -3.05
CA ASN A 225 -7.17 -11.63 -1.70
C ASN A 225 -6.73 -10.61 -0.64
N GLY A 226 -5.94 -9.61 -1.03
CA GLY A 226 -5.37 -8.63 -0.11
C GLY A 226 -4.27 -9.20 0.77
N ILE A 227 -3.56 -10.25 0.33
CA ILE A 227 -2.59 -10.99 1.16
C ILE A 227 -1.25 -11.07 0.45
N VAL A 228 -0.21 -10.56 1.11
CA VAL A 228 1.18 -10.76 0.74
C VAL A 228 1.80 -11.92 1.54
N GLY A 229 2.85 -12.54 1.03
CA GLY A 229 3.55 -13.64 1.66
C GLY A 229 4.06 -13.31 3.08
N ALA A 230 4.19 -14.33 3.91
CA ALA A 230 4.84 -14.19 5.20
C ALA A 230 6.29 -13.69 5.03
N THR A 231 6.95 -14.07 3.95
CA THR A 231 8.18 -13.44 3.44
C THR A 231 7.80 -12.38 2.42
N ASN A 232 8.23 -11.13 2.63
CA ASN A 232 7.98 -10.04 1.68
C ASN A 232 9.25 -9.20 1.51
N TRP A 233 9.85 -9.30 0.32
CA TRP A 233 10.95 -8.44 -0.10
C TRP A 233 10.41 -7.31 -0.97
N ASN A 234 10.85 -6.08 -0.69
CA ASN A 234 10.58 -4.94 -1.59
C ASN A 234 11.40 -5.00 -2.88
N LEU A 235 12.14 -6.06 -3.08
CA LEU A 235 13.02 -6.29 -4.20
C LEU A 235 12.39 -7.29 -5.17
N LEU A 236 12.53 -7.03 -6.48
CA LEU A 236 12.06 -7.92 -7.52
C LEU A 236 13.13 -8.02 -8.62
N ASP A 237 13.34 -9.24 -9.12
CA ASP A 237 14.09 -9.46 -10.34
C ASP A 237 13.10 -9.54 -11.51
N THR A 238 13.22 -8.61 -12.44
CA THR A 238 12.36 -8.53 -13.63
C THR A 238 13.07 -9.00 -14.90
N ALA A 239 14.26 -9.62 -14.77
CA ALA A 239 14.99 -10.13 -15.93
C ALA A 239 14.18 -11.20 -16.69
N GLY A 240 14.00 -11.00 -17.99
CA GLY A 240 13.20 -11.89 -18.83
C GLY A 240 11.69 -11.61 -18.82
N PHE A 241 11.23 -10.62 -18.05
CA PHE A 241 9.84 -10.20 -18.01
C PHE A 241 9.70 -8.74 -18.41
N SER A 242 8.59 -8.41 -19.04
CA SER A 242 8.21 -7.03 -19.32
C SER A 242 6.69 -6.90 -19.32
N ARG A 243 6.20 -5.72 -18.98
CA ARG A 243 4.75 -5.44 -18.98
C ARG A 243 4.14 -5.87 -20.32
N GLY A 244 3.03 -6.61 -20.24
CA GLY A 244 2.30 -7.10 -21.41
C GLY A 244 2.96 -8.30 -22.14
N SER A 245 4.14 -8.77 -21.72
CA SER A 245 4.79 -9.95 -22.30
C SER A 245 5.22 -11.00 -21.27
N GLY A 246 4.65 -10.93 -20.09
CA GLY A 246 4.83 -11.87 -19.00
C GLY A 246 5.26 -11.20 -17.70
N ALA A 247 5.00 -11.88 -16.60
CA ALA A 247 5.37 -11.50 -15.25
C ALA A 247 6.02 -12.69 -14.55
N PRO A 248 6.81 -12.48 -13.47
CA PRO A 248 7.23 -13.55 -12.60
C PRO A 248 6.05 -14.39 -12.11
N PRO A 249 6.26 -15.66 -11.74
CA PRO A 249 5.22 -16.48 -11.11
C PRO A 249 4.57 -15.76 -9.91
N ASN A 250 3.28 -16.02 -9.67
CA ASN A 250 2.51 -15.36 -8.60
C ASN A 250 3.19 -15.48 -7.23
N ASP A 251 3.81 -16.62 -6.90
CA ASP A 251 4.57 -16.77 -5.66
C ASP A 251 5.76 -15.81 -5.57
N THR A 252 6.43 -15.53 -6.69
CA THR A 252 7.52 -14.55 -6.75
C THR A 252 6.98 -13.13 -6.62
N LEU A 253 5.86 -12.79 -7.28
CA LEU A 253 5.19 -11.50 -7.11
C LEU A 253 4.73 -11.32 -5.65
N ASN A 254 4.26 -12.40 -5.01
CA ASN A 254 3.80 -12.39 -3.64
C ASN A 254 4.92 -12.17 -2.62
N GLN A 255 6.09 -12.79 -2.82
CA GLN A 255 7.20 -12.77 -1.85
C GLN A 255 8.32 -11.77 -2.20
N GLY A 256 8.44 -11.37 -3.46
CA GLY A 256 9.63 -10.69 -3.96
C GLY A 256 10.87 -11.60 -3.99
N ASN A 257 12.02 -11.01 -4.24
CA ASN A 257 13.29 -11.74 -4.33
C ASN A 257 14.30 -11.19 -3.32
N VAL A 258 14.94 -12.05 -2.54
CA VAL A 258 15.98 -11.65 -1.58
C VAL A 258 17.14 -10.89 -2.23
N ASN A 259 17.48 -11.22 -3.47
CA ASN A 259 18.56 -10.62 -4.26
C ASN A 259 18.02 -9.91 -5.51
N GLY A 260 16.75 -9.47 -5.49
CA GLY A 260 16.14 -8.73 -6.59
C GLY A 260 16.93 -7.47 -6.94
N LYS A 261 16.96 -7.14 -8.22
CA LYS A 261 17.77 -6.04 -8.76
C LYS A 261 17.05 -4.71 -8.76
N ASN A 262 15.74 -4.72 -8.60
CA ASN A 262 14.90 -3.52 -8.64
C ASN A 262 14.15 -3.37 -7.32
N TRP A 263 14.02 -2.12 -6.82
CA TRP A 263 13.15 -1.82 -5.69
C TRP A 263 11.73 -1.66 -6.19
N ILE A 264 10.91 -2.68 -6.00
CA ILE A 264 9.51 -2.73 -6.46
C ILE A 264 8.65 -3.31 -5.33
N PRO A 265 8.24 -2.49 -4.34
CA PRO A 265 7.43 -2.92 -3.21
C PRO A 265 6.07 -3.44 -3.64
N ALA A 266 5.47 -4.26 -2.80
CA ALA A 266 4.20 -4.91 -3.05
C ALA A 266 3.01 -4.02 -2.69
N GLU A 267 1.97 -4.07 -3.52
CA GLU A 267 0.63 -3.60 -3.23
C GLU A 267 -0.35 -4.77 -3.24
N CYS A 268 -1.16 -4.86 -2.19
CA CYS A 268 -2.24 -5.83 -2.06
C CYS A 268 -3.56 -5.16 -2.43
N ASP A 269 -4.26 -5.71 -3.40
CA ASP A 269 -5.60 -5.31 -3.80
C ASP A 269 -6.63 -6.35 -3.36
N VAL A 270 -7.78 -5.86 -2.93
CA VAL A 270 -8.91 -6.71 -2.53
C VAL A 270 -10.19 -5.91 -2.50
N SER A 271 -11.32 -6.51 -2.88
CA SER A 271 -12.62 -5.89 -2.71
C SER A 271 -13.22 -6.22 -1.34
N ILE A 272 -13.94 -5.26 -0.75
CA ILE A 272 -14.74 -5.47 0.46
C ILE A 272 -15.92 -6.43 0.20
N ARG A 273 -16.34 -6.54 -1.06
CA ARG A 273 -17.40 -7.42 -1.59
C ARG A 273 -16.79 -8.58 -2.38
N PRO A 274 -17.60 -9.58 -2.80
CA PRO A 274 -17.14 -10.58 -3.76
C PRO A 274 -16.71 -9.98 -5.10
N GLY A 275 -17.51 -9.05 -5.66
CA GLY A 275 -17.23 -8.35 -6.91
C GLY A 275 -16.42 -7.07 -6.70
N TRP A 276 -15.89 -6.52 -7.83
CA TRP A 276 -15.21 -5.23 -7.87
C TRP A 276 -16.20 -4.07 -8.00
N PHE A 277 -17.27 -4.24 -8.79
CA PHE A 277 -18.38 -3.29 -8.86
C PHE A 277 -19.44 -3.61 -7.80
N TYR A 278 -20.32 -2.65 -7.55
CA TYR A 278 -21.45 -2.84 -6.64
C TYR A 278 -22.52 -3.75 -7.26
N HIS A 279 -22.91 -4.75 -6.48
CA HIS A 279 -24.04 -5.63 -6.77
C HIS A 279 -24.93 -5.72 -5.53
N ALA A 280 -26.23 -5.36 -5.67
CA ALA A 280 -27.16 -5.34 -4.53
C ALA A 280 -27.31 -6.73 -3.85
N LYS A 281 -27.21 -7.81 -4.63
CA LYS A 281 -27.24 -9.19 -4.11
C LYS A 281 -26.09 -9.54 -3.18
N GLU A 282 -25.03 -8.73 -3.17
CA GLU A 282 -23.83 -8.93 -2.36
C GLU A 282 -23.84 -8.14 -1.04
N ASP A 283 -24.91 -7.40 -0.73
CA ASP A 283 -25.00 -6.61 0.50
C ASP A 283 -24.81 -7.46 1.76
N SER A 284 -25.27 -8.70 1.76
CA SER A 284 -25.07 -9.65 2.87
C SER A 284 -23.71 -10.37 2.84
N LEU A 285 -22.89 -10.15 1.81
CA LEU A 285 -21.59 -10.80 1.59
C LEU A 285 -20.40 -9.85 1.81
N VAL A 286 -20.68 -8.65 2.29
CA VAL A 286 -19.62 -7.70 2.69
C VAL A 286 -18.70 -8.36 3.71
N LYS A 287 -17.39 -8.26 3.50
CA LYS A 287 -16.40 -8.83 4.43
C LYS A 287 -16.57 -8.27 5.84
N SER A 288 -16.58 -9.17 6.83
CA SER A 288 -16.70 -8.76 8.23
C SER A 288 -15.50 -7.90 8.68
N PRO A 289 -15.67 -7.06 9.71
CA PRO A 289 -14.59 -6.25 10.27
C PRO A 289 -13.37 -7.08 10.69
N GLU A 290 -13.58 -8.28 11.24
CA GLU A 290 -12.52 -9.22 11.65
C GLU A 290 -11.78 -9.75 10.41
N LYS A 291 -12.50 -10.04 9.31
CA LYS A 291 -11.87 -10.45 8.05
C LYS A 291 -11.02 -9.32 7.45
N LEU A 292 -11.51 -8.08 7.50
CA LEU A 292 -10.73 -6.91 7.09
C LEU A 292 -9.49 -6.69 7.97
N PHE A 293 -9.61 -6.98 9.26
CA PHE A 293 -8.48 -6.93 10.18
C PHE A 293 -7.44 -8.04 9.90
N ASP A 294 -7.88 -9.26 9.61
CA ASP A 294 -7.01 -10.35 9.16
C ASP A 294 -6.25 -9.98 7.87
N ILE A 295 -6.93 -9.37 6.89
CA ILE A 295 -6.31 -8.84 5.69
C ILE A 295 -5.29 -7.76 6.03
N TYR A 296 -5.60 -6.84 6.95
CA TYR A 296 -4.68 -5.80 7.41
C TYR A 296 -3.40 -6.39 8.01
N LEU A 297 -3.50 -7.42 8.85
CA LEU A 297 -2.34 -8.12 9.40
C LEU A 297 -1.51 -8.80 8.31
N LYS A 298 -2.18 -9.36 7.27
CA LYS A 298 -1.54 -10.13 6.20
C LYS A 298 -1.10 -9.29 4.98
N SER A 299 -1.39 -8.00 4.98
CA SER A 299 -0.91 -7.03 3.97
C SER A 299 0.04 -6.02 4.62
N ILE A 300 -0.51 -4.99 5.26
CA ILE A 300 0.25 -3.93 5.91
C ILE A 300 1.12 -4.49 7.04
N GLY A 301 0.58 -5.43 7.81
CA GLY A 301 1.34 -6.13 8.85
C GLY A 301 2.51 -6.96 8.33
N ARG A 302 2.61 -7.18 7.02
CA ARG A 302 3.73 -7.85 6.34
C ARG A 302 4.50 -6.93 5.40
N GLY A 303 4.33 -5.60 5.57
CA GLY A 303 5.12 -4.57 4.90
C GLY A 303 4.70 -4.23 3.47
N ALA A 304 3.51 -4.67 3.02
CA ALA A 304 2.90 -4.22 1.76
C ALA A 304 1.95 -3.04 2.01
N ASN A 305 1.59 -2.29 0.98
CA ASN A 305 0.45 -1.39 1.04
C ASN A 305 -0.85 -2.17 0.72
N LEU A 306 -1.97 -1.66 1.20
CA LEU A 306 -3.30 -2.21 0.97
C LEU A 306 -4.19 -1.18 0.27
N ILE A 307 -4.68 -1.54 -0.91
CA ILE A 307 -5.77 -0.86 -1.59
C ILE A 307 -7.05 -1.70 -1.45
N LEU A 308 -8.00 -1.18 -0.67
CA LEU A 308 -9.27 -1.86 -0.40
C LEU A 308 -10.37 -1.26 -1.27
N ASN A 309 -10.94 -2.06 -2.16
CA ASN A 309 -12.04 -1.62 -3.00
C ASN A 309 -13.36 -1.55 -2.24
N VAL A 310 -14.04 -0.41 -2.37
CA VAL A 310 -15.32 -0.08 -1.75
C VAL A 310 -16.18 0.58 -2.82
N PRO A 311 -16.91 -0.22 -3.63
CA PRO A 311 -17.61 0.30 -4.81
C PRO A 311 -18.84 1.12 -4.42
N PRO A 312 -19.02 2.34 -4.98
CA PRO A 312 -20.26 3.09 -4.82
C PRO A 312 -21.46 2.38 -5.48
N ASP A 313 -22.62 2.49 -4.87
CA ASP A 313 -23.88 1.95 -5.36
C ASP A 313 -24.49 2.83 -6.49
N PRO A 314 -25.62 2.44 -7.14
CA PRO A 314 -26.23 3.21 -8.22
C PRO A 314 -26.68 4.62 -7.85
N ARG A 315 -26.79 4.96 -6.57
CA ARG A 315 -27.01 6.35 -6.13
C ARG A 315 -25.75 7.20 -6.29
N GLY A 316 -24.56 6.58 -6.35
CA GLY A 316 -23.25 7.25 -6.30
C GLY A 316 -22.75 7.45 -4.87
N LEU A 317 -23.16 6.62 -3.94
CA LEU A 317 -22.79 6.65 -2.53
C LEU A 317 -22.11 5.33 -2.12
N ILE A 318 -21.18 5.38 -1.17
CA ILE A 318 -20.76 4.16 -0.48
C ILE A 318 -21.96 3.58 0.27
N SER A 319 -22.23 2.29 0.04
CA SER A 319 -23.35 1.58 0.67
C SER A 319 -23.27 1.63 2.20
N PRO A 320 -24.41 1.70 2.90
CA PRO A 320 -24.45 1.62 4.37
C PRO A 320 -23.81 0.34 4.91
N TYR A 321 -23.90 -0.79 4.21
CA TYR A 321 -23.28 -2.06 4.63
C TYR A 321 -21.76 -1.98 4.59
N ASP A 322 -21.19 -1.42 3.51
CA ASP A 322 -19.75 -1.23 3.36
C ASP A 322 -19.23 -0.21 4.38
N SER A 323 -19.96 0.89 4.55
CA SER A 323 -19.61 1.92 5.53
C SER A 323 -19.60 1.36 6.96
N ALA A 324 -20.59 0.54 7.34
CA ALA A 324 -20.64 -0.06 8.67
C ALA A 324 -19.46 -1.00 8.92
N ALA A 325 -19.12 -1.88 7.96
CA ALA A 325 -17.98 -2.77 8.05
C ALA A 325 -16.65 -2.00 8.15
N LEU A 326 -16.49 -0.92 7.36
CA LEU A 326 -15.31 -0.07 7.41
C LEU A 326 -15.16 0.67 8.74
N MET A 327 -16.23 1.21 9.29
CA MET A 327 -16.18 1.94 10.56
C MET A 327 -15.83 1.00 11.72
N GLU A 328 -16.40 -0.18 11.74
CA GLU A 328 -16.06 -1.18 12.76
C GLU A 328 -14.62 -1.71 12.59
N PHE A 329 -14.16 -1.95 11.38
CA PHE A 329 -12.76 -2.25 11.12
C PHE A 329 -11.81 -1.13 11.59
N ALA A 330 -12.18 0.13 11.38
CA ALA A 330 -11.42 1.27 11.91
C ALA A 330 -11.37 1.28 13.43
N ARG A 331 -12.50 0.99 14.10
CA ARG A 331 -12.58 0.86 15.56
C ARG A 331 -11.66 -0.24 16.07
N LEU A 332 -11.71 -1.44 15.47
CA LEU A 332 -10.86 -2.57 15.85
C LEU A 332 -9.36 -2.24 15.71
N ARG A 333 -8.96 -1.56 14.65
CA ARG A 333 -7.56 -1.10 14.49
C ARG A 333 -7.16 -0.07 15.53
N GLN A 334 -8.02 0.91 15.80
CA GLN A 334 -7.76 1.93 16.80
C GLN A 334 -7.62 1.30 18.18
N GLU A 335 -8.53 0.42 18.57
CA GLU A 335 -8.48 -0.31 19.84
C GLU A 335 -7.19 -1.12 19.96
N SER A 336 -6.81 -1.84 18.90
CA SER A 336 -5.63 -2.70 18.87
C SER A 336 -4.30 -1.94 18.96
N PHE A 337 -4.19 -0.78 18.31
CA PHE A 337 -2.88 -0.13 18.08
C PHE A 337 -2.73 1.27 18.70
N SER A 338 -3.74 1.78 19.42
CA SER A 338 -3.64 3.08 20.10
C SER A 338 -2.81 3.05 21.39
N ASN A 339 -2.60 1.86 21.95
CA ASN A 339 -1.95 1.69 23.25
C ASN A 339 -0.62 0.94 23.11
N ASN A 340 0.46 1.66 22.79
CA ASN A 340 1.80 1.09 22.82
C ASN A 340 2.29 0.90 24.25
N LEU A 341 2.45 -0.34 24.67
CA LEU A 341 2.88 -0.68 26.03
C LEU A 341 4.27 -0.17 26.40
N LEU A 342 5.15 0.07 25.43
CA LEU A 342 6.48 0.67 25.67
C LEU A 342 6.39 2.14 26.07
N GLU A 343 5.38 2.87 25.66
CA GLU A 343 5.21 4.28 26.01
C GLU A 343 4.65 4.49 27.41
N LYS A 344 3.89 3.52 27.90
CA LYS A 344 3.15 3.63 29.17
C LYS A 344 3.83 2.94 30.34
N ASN A 345 4.69 1.98 30.09
CA ASN A 345 5.32 1.17 31.13
C ASN A 345 6.82 1.44 31.19
N LYS A 346 7.36 1.46 32.43
CA LYS A 346 8.79 1.50 32.62
C LYS A 346 9.42 0.23 32.10
N HIS A 347 10.48 0.35 31.33
CA HIS A 347 11.21 -0.76 30.76
C HIS A 347 12.68 -0.42 30.61
N SER A 348 13.53 -1.44 30.51
CA SER A 348 14.93 -1.35 30.12
C SER A 348 15.17 -2.13 28.84
N SER A 349 16.11 -1.72 28.04
CA SER A 349 16.47 -2.43 26.80
C SER A 349 17.97 -2.47 26.60
N THR A 350 18.44 -3.49 25.87
CA THR A 350 19.84 -3.60 25.43
C THR A 350 20.11 -2.77 24.16
N LEU A 351 19.14 -1.98 23.72
CA LEU A 351 19.27 -1.14 22.54
C LEU A 351 19.99 0.17 22.86
N TYR A 352 20.87 0.56 21.95
CA TYR A 352 21.49 1.88 21.98
C TYR A 352 20.65 2.82 21.10
N PRO A 353 20.13 3.96 21.63
CA PRO A 353 19.44 4.93 20.81
C PRO A 353 20.40 5.49 19.76
N LEU A 354 20.01 5.44 18.49
CA LEU A 354 20.63 6.19 17.42
C LEU A 354 20.19 7.64 17.56
N ASP A 355 21.09 8.45 18.11
CA ASP A 355 20.99 9.90 18.26
C ASP A 355 19.63 10.54 18.54
N SER A 356 19.65 11.49 19.44
CA SER A 356 18.59 12.39 19.88
C SER A 356 18.02 13.33 18.79
N LEU A 357 17.89 12.90 17.56
CA LEU A 357 17.21 13.66 16.52
C LEU A 357 15.71 13.49 16.66
N ASN A 358 15.13 14.44 17.37
CA ASN A 358 13.74 14.81 17.49
C ASN A 358 12.84 14.38 16.33
N HIS A 359 12.28 13.18 16.40
CA HIS A 359 10.98 12.91 15.79
C HIS A 359 10.17 12.10 16.79
N ALA A 360 9.09 12.72 17.24
CA ALA A 360 8.15 12.17 18.19
C ALA A 360 7.88 10.67 17.95
N ASN A 361 8.08 9.86 18.98
CA ASN A 361 7.59 8.51 19.17
C ASN A 361 8.16 7.35 18.33
N ASN A 362 9.28 7.51 17.62
CA ASN A 362 9.98 6.39 16.99
C ASN A 362 11.37 6.21 17.61
N LEU A 363 11.49 5.28 18.53
CA LEU A 363 12.77 4.85 19.05
C LEU A 363 13.54 4.16 17.91
N ARG A 364 14.55 4.81 17.34
CA ARG A 364 15.49 4.20 16.41
C ARG A 364 16.55 3.47 17.20
N TYR A 365 16.75 2.23 16.89
CA TYR A 365 17.75 1.40 17.56
C TYR A 365 18.68 0.79 16.52
N MET A 366 19.98 0.81 16.78
CA MET A 366 20.98 0.06 16.01
C MET A 366 21.41 -1.18 16.80
N MET A 367 21.46 -2.32 16.13
CA MET A 367 22.20 -3.45 16.62
C MET A 367 23.68 -3.26 16.27
N GLN A 368 24.55 -3.25 17.27
CA GLN A 368 26.00 -3.07 17.08
C GLN A 368 26.68 -4.44 17.08
N GLY A 369 27.35 -4.78 16.01
CA GLY A 369 28.19 -5.96 15.93
C GLY A 369 28.71 -6.18 14.51
N LYS A 370 29.95 -6.66 14.38
CA LYS A 370 30.48 -7.12 13.09
C LYS A 370 29.85 -8.46 12.68
N ASP A 371 29.32 -9.21 13.64
CA ASP A 371 28.62 -10.47 13.43
C ASP A 371 27.18 -10.32 13.96
N PHE A 372 26.27 -9.89 13.06
CA PHE A 372 24.86 -9.70 13.37
C PHE A 372 24.04 -11.00 13.40
N LYS A 373 24.69 -12.15 13.25
CA LYS A 373 24.05 -13.44 13.41
C LYS A 373 23.85 -13.73 14.89
N ASN A 374 22.59 -13.98 15.27
CA ASN A 374 22.17 -14.18 16.66
C ASN A 374 22.28 -12.95 17.58
N GLU A 375 22.35 -11.74 17.03
CA GLU A 375 22.19 -10.54 17.85
C GLU A 375 20.81 -10.51 18.51
N LYS A 376 20.81 -10.16 19.82
CA LYS A 376 19.62 -10.17 20.65
C LYS A 376 19.25 -8.76 21.09
N LEU A 377 18.02 -8.38 20.78
CA LEU A 377 17.35 -7.28 21.45
C LEU A 377 16.59 -7.84 22.63
N THR A 378 16.94 -7.43 23.85
CA THR A 378 16.21 -7.80 25.06
C THR A 378 15.51 -6.59 25.63
N LEU A 379 14.20 -6.73 25.85
CA LEU A 379 13.36 -5.78 26.58
C LEU A 379 12.92 -6.43 27.90
N ARG A 380 12.96 -5.64 29.00
CA ARG A 380 12.46 -6.04 30.31
C ARG A 380 11.49 -4.98 30.79
N PHE A 381 10.28 -5.40 31.15
CA PHE A 381 9.32 -4.54 31.84
C PHE A 381 9.54 -4.66 33.35
N ASP A 382 9.38 -3.55 34.05
CA ASP A 382 9.46 -3.55 35.53
C ASP A 382 8.30 -4.34 36.15
N GLU A 383 7.13 -4.33 35.48
CA GLU A 383 5.93 -5.07 35.85
C GLU A 383 5.51 -6.01 34.70
N LYS A 384 4.88 -7.13 35.07
CA LYS A 384 4.36 -8.09 34.08
C LYS A 384 3.25 -7.45 33.24
N GLN A 385 3.33 -7.62 31.95
CA GLN A 385 2.36 -7.13 30.96
C GLN A 385 1.67 -8.27 30.24
N GLN A 386 0.41 -8.09 29.85
CA GLN A 386 -0.24 -8.97 28.89
C GLN A 386 0.07 -8.49 27.48
N ILE A 387 0.71 -9.30 26.66
CA ILE A 387 1.13 -8.96 25.32
C ILE A 387 0.74 -10.08 24.35
N ASN A 388 0.38 -9.71 23.11
CA ASN A 388 0.08 -10.67 22.05
C ASN A 388 0.33 -10.12 20.63
N CYS A 389 0.91 -8.91 20.53
CA CYS A 389 1.28 -8.36 19.23
C CYS A 389 2.52 -7.47 19.33
N ILE A 390 3.42 -7.61 18.37
CA ILE A 390 4.65 -6.82 18.26
C ILE A 390 4.72 -6.22 16.86
N GLN A 391 5.05 -4.94 16.78
CA GLN A 391 5.37 -4.26 15.54
C GLN A 391 6.87 -4.00 15.44
N LEU A 392 7.46 -4.41 14.33
CA LEU A 392 8.86 -4.15 13.95
C LEU A 392 8.90 -3.38 12.64
N GLY A 393 9.99 -2.67 12.38
CA GLY A 393 10.23 -1.99 11.10
C GLY A 393 11.72 -1.74 10.88
N GLU A 394 12.19 -1.87 9.63
CA GLU A 394 13.51 -1.49 9.19
C GLU A 394 13.51 -0.07 8.61
N ASP A 395 14.62 0.66 8.76
CA ASP A 395 14.83 1.92 8.02
C ASP A 395 15.24 1.59 6.58
N LEU A 396 14.26 1.57 5.69
CA LEU A 396 14.45 1.17 4.30
C LEU A 396 15.30 2.15 3.49
N ALA A 397 15.59 3.35 4.01
CA ALA A 397 16.57 4.25 3.38
C ALA A 397 17.97 3.64 3.28
N PHE A 398 18.25 2.61 4.10
CA PHE A 398 19.50 1.84 4.06
C PHE A 398 19.36 0.50 3.35
N GLY A 399 18.21 0.19 2.74
CA GLY A 399 17.87 -1.09 2.12
C GLY A 399 17.25 -2.09 3.09
N GLN A 400 16.52 -3.06 2.57
CA GLN A 400 15.90 -4.14 3.34
C GLN A 400 16.93 -5.23 3.66
N ARG A 401 17.06 -5.63 4.93
CA ARG A 401 18.20 -6.42 5.41
C ARG A 401 17.83 -7.74 6.08
N VAL A 402 16.81 -7.74 6.95
CA VAL A 402 16.49 -8.92 7.76
C VAL A 402 15.84 -9.98 6.90
N LYS A 403 16.43 -11.21 6.94
CA LYS A 403 15.89 -12.40 6.27
C LYS A 403 15.02 -13.22 7.21
N SER A 404 15.46 -13.36 8.47
CA SER A 404 14.72 -14.11 9.49
C SER A 404 15.08 -13.66 10.89
N PHE A 405 14.10 -13.78 11.80
CA PHE A 405 14.25 -13.47 13.21
C PHE A 405 13.37 -14.37 14.06
N SER A 406 13.69 -14.47 15.36
CA SER A 406 12.88 -15.15 16.37
C SER A 406 12.33 -14.17 17.37
N VAL A 407 11.17 -14.47 17.90
CA VAL A 407 10.57 -13.81 19.07
C VAL A 407 10.48 -14.82 20.20
N GLU A 408 11.05 -14.48 21.36
CA GLU A 408 10.95 -15.26 22.59
C GLU A 408 10.33 -14.38 23.68
N ILE A 409 9.36 -14.92 24.41
CA ILE A 409 8.62 -14.23 25.47
C ILE A 409 8.77 -15.01 26.76
N TYR A 410 9.11 -14.31 27.84
CA TYR A 410 9.38 -14.91 29.13
C TYR A 410 8.53 -14.27 30.23
N ASN A 411 8.09 -15.10 31.16
CA ASN A 411 7.58 -14.71 32.47
C ASN A 411 8.64 -15.09 33.50
N ASP A 412 9.38 -14.12 34.02
CA ASP A 412 10.62 -14.28 34.76
C ASP A 412 11.65 -15.10 33.96
N ASP A 413 11.99 -16.29 34.38
CA ASP A 413 12.91 -17.21 33.67
C ASP A 413 12.21 -18.27 32.82
N SER A 414 10.88 -18.32 32.88
CA SER A 414 10.08 -19.30 32.14
C SER A 414 9.80 -18.82 30.72
N LEU A 415 10.21 -19.62 29.72
CA LEU A 415 9.88 -19.38 28.32
C LEU A 415 8.39 -19.69 28.08
N MET A 416 7.60 -18.68 27.75
CA MET A 416 6.15 -18.76 27.52
C MET A 416 5.79 -18.94 26.05
N TYR A 417 6.57 -18.32 25.16
CA TYR A 417 6.34 -18.36 23.71
C TYR A 417 7.66 -18.24 22.96
N LYS A 418 7.76 -18.98 21.85
CA LYS A 418 8.86 -18.87 20.88
C LYS A 418 8.35 -19.20 19.49
N ASN A 419 8.69 -18.35 18.53
CA ASN A 419 8.45 -18.63 17.12
C ASN A 419 9.46 -17.91 16.24
N ASP A 420 9.68 -18.48 15.05
CA ASP A 420 10.57 -17.94 14.02
C ASP A 420 9.75 -17.27 12.92
N TYR A 421 10.26 -16.15 12.43
CA TYR A 421 9.63 -15.31 11.40
C TYR A 421 10.65 -14.98 10.33
N THR A 422 10.15 -14.53 9.17
CA THR A 422 10.97 -14.17 8.03
C THR A 422 11.26 -12.65 8.01
N THR A 423 11.08 -11.98 6.88
CA THR A 423 11.41 -10.56 6.67
C THR A 423 10.71 -9.61 7.64
N ILE A 424 11.37 -8.50 7.93
CA ILE A 424 10.76 -7.36 8.65
C ILE A 424 10.24 -6.33 7.63
N GLY A 425 11.13 -5.70 6.84
CA GLY A 425 10.76 -4.69 5.85
C GLY A 425 10.26 -3.40 6.47
N HIS A 426 9.39 -2.67 5.75
CA HIS A 426 8.83 -1.40 6.20
C HIS A 426 8.06 -1.51 7.52
N GLN A 427 7.27 -2.55 7.66
CA GLN A 427 6.49 -2.88 8.85
C GLN A 427 6.30 -4.38 8.94
N ARG A 428 6.44 -4.93 10.14
CA ARG A 428 6.10 -6.30 10.47
C ARG A 428 5.28 -6.33 11.75
N LEU A 429 4.03 -6.75 11.64
CA LEU A 429 3.21 -7.13 12.78
C LEU A 429 3.31 -8.65 12.96
N VAL A 430 3.60 -9.09 14.17
CA VAL A 430 3.53 -10.49 14.57
C VAL A 430 2.59 -10.60 15.75
N SER A 431 1.54 -11.40 15.58
CA SER A 431 0.59 -11.72 16.65
C SER A 431 0.76 -13.15 17.11
N PHE A 432 0.42 -13.42 18.36
CA PHE A 432 0.57 -14.70 19.02
C PHE A 432 -0.42 -14.82 20.19
N PRO A 433 -0.72 -16.02 20.68
CA PRO A 433 -1.59 -16.19 21.86
C PRO A 433 -1.13 -15.33 23.02
N THR A 434 -2.06 -14.68 23.71
CA THR A 434 -1.75 -13.77 24.82
C THR A 434 -0.85 -14.42 25.86
N GLN A 435 0.22 -13.72 26.20
CA GLN A 435 1.19 -14.10 27.20
C GLN A 435 1.27 -13.05 28.30
N THR A 436 1.34 -13.47 29.57
CA THR A 436 1.76 -12.63 30.69
C THR A 436 3.28 -12.68 30.78
N ALA A 437 3.96 -11.57 30.56
CA ALA A 437 5.40 -11.52 30.40
C ALA A 437 6.02 -10.25 30.98
N ASN A 438 7.26 -10.38 31.42
CA ASN A 438 8.11 -9.25 31.81
C ASN A 438 9.41 -9.15 30.99
N ARG A 439 9.65 -10.10 30.04
CA ARG A 439 10.83 -10.09 29.18
C ARG A 439 10.48 -10.54 27.78
N LEU A 440 10.90 -9.77 26.80
CA LEU A 440 10.81 -10.06 25.36
C LEU A 440 12.23 -10.09 24.79
N ILE A 441 12.54 -11.08 23.98
CA ILE A 441 13.80 -11.17 23.22
C ILE A 441 13.48 -11.31 21.73
N ILE A 442 14.05 -10.43 20.93
CA ILE A 442 14.05 -10.53 19.46
C ILE A 442 15.46 -10.92 19.03
N ILE A 443 15.59 -11.98 18.27
CA ILE A 443 16.87 -12.54 17.83
C ILE A 443 16.92 -12.48 16.31
N ILE A 444 17.86 -11.73 15.73
CA ILE A 444 18.11 -11.76 14.30
C ILE A 444 18.87 -13.05 13.97
N LYS A 445 18.23 -13.92 13.20
CA LYS A 445 18.81 -15.20 12.77
C LYS A 445 19.71 -15.02 11.55
N GLU A 446 19.15 -14.33 10.54
CA GLU A 446 19.85 -14.05 9.30
C GLU A 446 19.51 -12.66 8.77
N ALA A 447 20.52 -11.98 8.24
CA ALA A 447 20.38 -10.70 7.57
C ALA A 447 21.40 -10.56 6.43
N LYS A 448 21.13 -9.67 5.48
CA LYS A 448 22.04 -9.32 4.37
C LYS A 448 23.15 -8.36 4.82
N ALA A 449 22.89 -7.57 5.85
CA ALA A 449 23.79 -6.63 6.49
C ALA A 449 23.27 -6.32 7.90
N ALA A 450 24.04 -5.59 8.73
CA ALA A 450 23.61 -5.20 10.07
C ALA A 450 22.26 -4.49 10.03
N PRO A 451 21.23 -4.97 10.75
CA PRO A 451 19.89 -4.39 10.72
C PRO A 451 19.86 -2.94 11.19
N VAL A 452 19.07 -2.12 10.50
CA VAL A 452 18.73 -0.76 10.94
C VAL A 452 17.26 -0.75 11.29
N GLN A 453 16.97 -0.86 12.57
CA GLN A 453 15.59 -0.89 13.03
C GLN A 453 15.08 0.52 13.29
N CYS A 454 13.93 0.87 12.76
CA CYS A 454 13.32 2.18 12.94
C CYS A 454 12.06 2.17 13.80
N CYS A 455 11.50 0.99 14.08
CA CYS A 455 10.24 0.88 14.81
C CYS A 455 10.23 -0.38 15.67
N LEU A 456 9.81 -0.21 16.94
CA LEU A 456 9.44 -1.28 17.84
C LEU A 456 8.26 -0.81 18.67
N LYS A 457 7.15 -1.55 18.61
CA LYS A 457 5.97 -1.32 19.46
C LYS A 457 5.43 -2.64 19.96
N ILE A 458 4.80 -2.63 21.11
CA ILE A 458 4.20 -3.81 21.73
C ILE A 458 2.76 -3.49 22.10
N PHE A 459 1.86 -4.42 21.77
CA PHE A 459 0.43 -4.24 21.92
C PHE A 459 -0.24 -5.42 22.60
N ARG A 460 -1.39 -5.16 23.16
CA ARG A 460 -2.40 -6.14 23.53
C ARG A 460 -3.63 -5.89 22.65
N ILE A 461 -3.77 -6.71 21.60
CA ILE A 461 -4.94 -6.68 20.71
C ILE A 461 -6.02 -7.65 21.23
N PRO A 462 -7.31 -7.51 20.86
CA PRO A 462 -8.35 -8.48 21.19
C PRO A 462 -7.95 -9.92 20.78
N ASP A 463 -8.25 -10.90 21.63
CA ASP A 463 -7.80 -12.29 21.41
C ASP A 463 -8.38 -12.91 20.13
N GLU A 464 -9.60 -12.53 19.78
CA GLU A 464 -10.28 -12.97 18.57
C GLU A 464 -9.61 -12.47 17.28
N LEU A 465 -8.80 -11.42 17.36
CA LEU A 465 -8.07 -10.80 16.23
C LEU A 465 -6.63 -11.32 16.09
N VAL A 466 -6.17 -12.15 17.01
CA VAL A 466 -4.84 -12.79 16.91
C VAL A 466 -4.84 -13.75 15.73
N GLU A 467 -3.80 -13.67 14.88
CA GLU A 467 -3.62 -14.58 13.73
C GLU A 467 -3.58 -16.05 14.24
N LYS A 468 -4.45 -16.89 13.68
CA LYS A 468 -4.60 -18.30 14.06
C LYS A 468 -3.63 -19.21 13.30
#